data_e7752bcb5850cafdaed9839f422904fe
#
_entry.id   e7752bcb5850cafdaed9839f422904fe
#
_cell.length_a   1.000
_cell.length_b   1.000
_cell.length_c   1.000
_cell.angle_alpha   90.00
_cell.angle_beta   90.00
_cell.angle_gamma   90.00
#
_symmetry.space_group_name_H-M   'P 1'
#
loop_
_entity.id
_entity.type
_entity.pdbx_description
1 polymer ?
#
loop_
_entity_poly.entity_id
_entity_poly.type
_entity_poly.pdbx_seq_one_letter_code
_entity_poly.pdbx_strand_id
1 'polypeptide(L)'
;MGRVLAVANQKGGVGKTTTAINLAASIAAAEVNTLLLDSDPQANATSGLGFSKDPERISTYDLLMGTASAEGALLKTELEQLWLIPSHKNLIGANLELVQAERREFRLRDALAPLRDRFAYVVMDCPPALDLLTLNALVAADAVLIPMQAEYFALEGISELLDTIERIRSGLNPGLTVEGVVLTMFDDRTNLAQQVTAELSRYFGDKLCKTTIPRNIRLAEAPSHGKPVLIYDVRSRGTESYIQLAKEILGHTMNVQEMPALAEVGEEKQVVNAPRWKRWMKERNKLITIDLKDR
;
A
#
# COMPACT_ATOMS: atom_id res chain seq x y z
N MET A 1 -3.36 1.70 18.08
CA MET A 1 -3.14 0.52 17.20
C MET A 1 -2.97 0.99 15.76
N GLY A 2 -1.90 0.57 15.09
CA GLY A 2 -1.67 0.91 13.68
C GLY A 2 -2.70 0.30 12.76
N ARG A 3 -2.94 0.95 11.63
CA ARG A 3 -3.89 0.51 10.60
C ARG A 3 -3.25 -0.43 9.60
N VAL A 4 -3.85 -1.59 9.37
CA VAL A 4 -3.39 -2.60 8.42
C VAL A 4 -4.22 -2.51 7.15
N LEU A 5 -3.56 -2.22 6.02
CA LEU A 5 -4.18 -2.01 4.72
C LEU A 5 -3.68 -3.06 3.72
N ALA A 6 -4.56 -3.94 3.25
CA ALA A 6 -4.25 -4.88 2.18
C ALA A 6 -4.45 -4.21 0.81
N VAL A 7 -3.46 -4.32 -0.08
CA VAL A 7 -3.57 -3.89 -1.48
C VAL A 7 -3.84 -5.13 -2.32
N ALA A 8 -5.11 -5.35 -2.69
CA ALA A 8 -5.56 -6.60 -3.27
C ALA A 8 -6.42 -6.39 -4.52
N ASN A 9 -6.25 -7.27 -5.50
CA ASN A 9 -7.12 -7.46 -6.65
C ASN A 9 -6.74 -8.80 -7.31
N GLN A 10 -7.72 -9.58 -7.75
CA GLN A 10 -7.50 -10.85 -8.45
C GLN A 10 -6.85 -10.67 -9.82
N LYS A 11 -7.13 -9.54 -10.49
CA LYS A 11 -6.59 -9.26 -11.81
C LYS A 11 -5.09 -9.00 -11.74
N GLY A 12 -4.31 -9.73 -12.53
CA GLY A 12 -2.88 -9.46 -12.72
C GLY A 12 -2.64 -8.13 -13.44
N GLY A 13 -1.51 -7.48 -13.17
CA GLY A 13 -1.08 -6.29 -13.91
C GLY A 13 -1.82 -5.00 -13.60
N VAL A 14 -2.74 -4.95 -12.62
CA VAL A 14 -3.48 -3.72 -12.25
C VAL A 14 -2.69 -2.75 -11.36
N GLY A 15 -1.41 -3.01 -11.11
CA GLY A 15 -0.56 -2.12 -10.33
C GLY A 15 -0.64 -2.31 -8.81
N LYS A 16 -0.98 -3.51 -8.30
CA LYS A 16 -0.99 -3.80 -6.85
C LYS A 16 0.35 -3.48 -6.19
N THR A 17 1.41 -4.14 -6.61
CA THR A 17 2.77 -3.95 -6.08
C THR A 17 3.25 -2.51 -6.23
N THR A 18 3.01 -1.90 -7.41
CA THR A 18 3.34 -0.49 -7.64
C THR A 18 2.61 0.42 -6.64
N THR A 19 1.33 0.13 -6.38
CA THR A 19 0.53 0.89 -5.41
C THR A 19 1.02 0.64 -3.99
N ALA A 20 1.27 -0.61 -3.59
CA ALA A 20 1.76 -0.94 -2.25
C ALA A 20 3.08 -0.23 -1.93
N ILE A 21 4.09 -0.33 -2.83
CA ILE A 21 5.39 0.33 -2.66
C ILE A 21 5.24 1.85 -2.56
N ASN A 22 4.55 2.46 -3.52
CA ASN A 22 4.56 3.92 -3.64
C ASN A 22 3.60 4.59 -2.64
N LEU A 23 2.52 3.93 -2.27
CA LEU A 23 1.66 4.38 -1.17
C LEU A 23 2.40 4.32 0.17
N ALA A 24 3.02 3.17 0.51
CA ALA A 24 3.79 3.03 1.74
C ALA A 24 4.95 4.06 1.81
N ALA A 25 5.67 4.26 0.69
CA ALA A 25 6.72 5.28 0.61
C ALA A 25 6.18 6.70 0.77
N SER A 26 5.01 7.01 0.21
CA SER A 26 4.39 8.34 0.33
C SER A 26 3.85 8.61 1.73
N ILE A 27 3.29 7.60 2.41
CA ILE A 27 2.89 7.68 3.83
C ILE A 27 4.12 7.90 4.72
N ALA A 28 5.18 7.12 4.50
CA ALA A 28 6.44 7.27 5.24
C ALA A 28 7.10 8.64 5.02
N ALA A 29 7.02 9.19 3.81
CA ALA A 29 7.53 10.53 3.50
C ALA A 29 6.74 11.66 4.20
N ALA A 30 5.51 11.38 4.64
CA ALA A 30 4.74 12.26 5.52
C ALA A 30 5.09 12.08 7.01
N GLU A 31 6.26 11.47 7.31
CA GLU A 31 6.78 11.20 8.66
C GLU A 31 5.91 10.23 9.49
N VAL A 32 5.09 9.42 8.83
CA VAL A 32 4.26 8.39 9.45
C VAL A 32 5.02 7.06 9.42
N ASN A 33 5.26 6.46 10.59
CA ASN A 33 5.99 5.19 10.69
C ASN A 33 5.21 4.07 10.00
N THR A 34 5.76 3.51 8.92
CA THR A 34 5.06 2.63 7.97
C THR A 34 5.85 1.35 7.77
N LEU A 35 5.13 0.23 7.74
CA LEU A 35 5.64 -1.07 7.35
C LEU A 35 5.03 -1.47 5.99
N LEU A 36 5.87 -1.82 5.02
CA LEU A 36 5.45 -2.56 3.84
C LEU A 36 5.70 -4.06 4.09
N LEU A 37 4.66 -4.88 3.91
CA LEU A 37 4.77 -6.33 3.98
C LEU A 37 4.53 -6.91 2.59
N ASP A 38 5.52 -7.63 2.07
CA ASP A 38 5.40 -8.33 0.79
C ASP A 38 4.84 -9.74 1.06
N SER A 39 3.60 -10.01 0.61
CA SER A 39 2.95 -11.32 0.72
C SER A 39 2.78 -12.01 -0.64
N ASP A 40 3.46 -11.53 -1.68
CA ASP A 40 3.49 -12.18 -2.99
C ASP A 40 4.75 -13.07 -3.12
N PRO A 41 4.62 -14.37 -3.47
CA PRO A 41 5.77 -15.23 -3.76
C PRO A 41 6.69 -14.72 -4.87
N GLN A 42 6.20 -13.83 -5.75
CA GLN A 42 7.03 -13.17 -6.75
C GLN A 42 8.01 -12.17 -6.13
N ALA A 43 7.79 -11.73 -4.88
CA ALA A 43 8.66 -10.84 -4.13
C ALA A 43 9.01 -9.54 -4.91
N ASN A 44 8.01 -8.98 -5.60
CA ASN A 44 8.22 -7.79 -6.41
C ASN A 44 8.27 -6.50 -5.57
N ALA A 45 7.56 -6.45 -4.44
CA ALA A 45 7.69 -5.34 -3.51
C ALA A 45 9.08 -5.34 -2.83
N THR A 46 9.60 -6.52 -2.50
CA THR A 46 10.93 -6.72 -1.96
C THR A 46 12.01 -6.19 -2.91
N SER A 47 12.02 -6.68 -4.16
CA SER A 47 13.00 -6.22 -5.16
C SER A 47 12.80 -4.77 -5.58
N GLY A 48 11.55 -4.29 -5.59
CA GLY A 48 11.22 -2.90 -5.92
C GLY A 48 11.71 -1.88 -4.88
N LEU A 49 12.06 -2.32 -3.67
CA LEU A 49 12.75 -1.54 -2.64
C LEU A 49 14.26 -1.81 -2.56
N GLY A 50 14.83 -2.53 -3.53
CA GLY A 50 16.28 -2.75 -3.64
C GLY A 50 16.81 -3.93 -2.83
N PHE A 51 15.94 -4.76 -2.24
CA PHE A 51 16.36 -5.95 -1.52
C PHE A 51 16.40 -7.19 -2.43
N SER A 52 17.42 -8.03 -2.25
CA SER A 52 17.50 -9.32 -2.96
C SER A 52 16.38 -10.26 -2.51
N LYS A 53 15.88 -11.08 -3.43
CA LYS A 53 14.92 -12.17 -3.15
C LYS A 53 15.64 -13.38 -2.55
N ASP A 54 16.23 -13.20 -1.38
CA ASP A 54 17.08 -14.15 -0.69
C ASP A 54 16.24 -15.17 0.08
N PRO A 55 16.28 -16.48 -0.27
CA PRO A 55 15.48 -17.51 0.38
C PRO A 55 15.96 -17.87 1.80
N GLU A 56 17.19 -17.48 2.18
CA GLU A 56 17.74 -17.71 3.51
C GLU A 56 17.39 -16.57 4.51
N ARG A 57 16.80 -15.50 3.98
CA ARG A 57 16.39 -14.36 4.82
C ARG A 57 15.03 -14.62 5.45
N ILE A 58 14.88 -14.29 6.74
CA ILE A 58 13.57 -14.29 7.41
C ILE A 58 12.59 -13.42 6.63
N SER A 59 11.40 -13.93 6.36
CA SER A 59 10.44 -13.36 5.43
C SER A 59 8.99 -13.61 5.87
N THR A 60 8.03 -13.17 5.09
CA THR A 60 6.60 -13.47 5.27
C THR A 60 6.32 -14.97 5.35
N TYR A 61 7.13 -15.82 4.66
CA TYR A 61 7.01 -17.28 4.76
C TYR A 61 7.24 -17.75 6.20
N ASP A 62 8.31 -17.30 6.84
CA ASP A 62 8.66 -17.69 8.21
C ASP A 62 7.64 -17.23 9.23
N LEU A 63 7.03 -16.07 9.00
CA LEU A 63 5.94 -15.55 9.83
C LEU A 63 4.71 -16.47 9.75
N LEU A 64 4.32 -16.87 8.56
CA LEU A 64 3.18 -17.76 8.33
C LEU A 64 3.43 -19.15 8.92
N MET A 65 4.65 -19.68 8.78
CA MET A 65 5.05 -20.95 9.34
C MET A 65 5.22 -20.90 10.88
N GLY A 66 5.37 -19.69 11.45
CA GLY A 66 5.64 -19.50 12.88
C GLY A 66 7.06 -19.86 13.29
N THR A 67 8.00 -19.87 12.35
CA THR A 67 9.43 -20.20 12.58
C THR A 67 10.26 -18.99 12.98
N ALA A 68 9.74 -17.77 12.76
CA ALA A 68 10.38 -16.53 13.17
C ALA A 68 9.36 -15.48 13.66
N SER A 69 9.85 -14.52 14.47
CA SER A 69 9.04 -13.36 14.87
C SER A 69 9.01 -12.29 13.78
N ALA A 70 7.94 -11.49 13.79
CA ALA A 70 7.81 -10.40 12.83
C ALA A 70 8.90 -9.32 13.02
N GLU A 71 9.37 -9.10 14.26
CA GLU A 71 10.50 -8.19 14.56
C GLU A 71 11.78 -8.66 13.88
N GLY A 72 12.03 -9.97 13.84
CA GLY A 72 13.21 -10.56 13.20
C GLY A 72 13.22 -10.43 11.68
N ALA A 73 12.04 -10.26 11.07
CA ALA A 73 11.91 -10.09 9.64
C ALA A 73 12.04 -8.62 9.17
N LEU A 74 12.10 -7.65 10.09
CA LEU A 74 12.09 -6.23 9.74
C LEU A 74 13.39 -5.79 9.09
N LEU A 75 13.28 -5.22 7.90
CA LEU A 75 14.36 -4.57 7.17
C LEU A 75 14.15 -3.06 7.14
N LYS A 76 15.20 -2.30 7.43
CA LYS A 76 15.18 -0.85 7.30
C LYS A 76 15.44 -0.47 5.84
N THR A 77 14.57 0.38 5.28
CA THR A 77 14.74 0.86 3.89
C THR A 77 15.57 2.16 3.83
N GLU A 78 15.79 2.67 2.62
CA GLU A 78 16.43 3.98 2.39
C GLU A 78 15.58 5.15 2.96
N LEU A 79 14.25 4.98 3.08
CA LEU A 79 13.35 5.94 3.72
C LEU A 79 13.29 5.70 5.22
N GLU A 80 13.57 6.74 6.01
CA GLU A 80 13.71 6.65 7.48
C GLU A 80 12.49 6.04 8.18
N GLN A 81 11.27 6.38 7.73
CA GLN A 81 10.00 5.94 8.31
C GLN A 81 9.40 4.73 7.59
N LEU A 82 10.11 4.12 6.63
CA LEU A 82 9.64 2.94 5.90
C LEU A 82 10.47 1.70 6.26
N TRP A 83 9.76 0.67 6.68
CA TRP A 83 10.30 -0.66 6.93
C TRP A 83 9.70 -1.67 5.98
N LEU A 84 10.39 -2.79 5.77
CA LEU A 84 9.96 -3.89 4.92
C LEU A 84 9.98 -5.21 5.69
N ILE A 85 8.93 -6.02 5.56
CA ILE A 85 9.00 -7.47 5.74
C ILE A 85 9.04 -8.07 4.34
N PRO A 86 10.16 -8.76 3.98
CA PRO A 86 10.38 -9.23 2.61
C PRO A 86 9.62 -10.52 2.31
N SER A 87 9.55 -10.86 1.02
CA SER A 87 9.09 -12.13 0.50
C SER A 87 10.18 -12.82 -0.33
N HIS A 88 9.98 -14.10 -0.61
CA HIS A 88 10.75 -14.89 -1.57
C HIS A 88 9.93 -16.07 -2.10
N LYS A 89 10.45 -16.75 -3.13
CA LYS A 89 9.74 -17.81 -3.87
C LYS A 89 9.19 -18.96 -2.99
N ASN A 90 9.83 -19.26 -1.85
CA ASN A 90 9.38 -20.35 -0.97
C ASN A 90 8.03 -20.05 -0.33
N LEU A 91 7.59 -18.79 -0.31
CA LEU A 91 6.27 -18.39 0.19
C LEU A 91 5.13 -19.15 -0.52
N ILE A 92 5.32 -19.58 -1.77
CA ILE A 92 4.31 -20.40 -2.47
C ILE A 92 4.05 -21.73 -1.76
N GLY A 93 5.07 -22.27 -1.06
CA GLY A 93 4.97 -23.51 -0.27
C GLY A 93 3.99 -23.40 0.88
N ALA A 94 3.83 -22.20 1.46
CA ALA A 94 2.89 -21.97 2.55
C ALA A 94 1.45 -22.33 2.19
N ASN A 95 1.04 -22.21 0.93
CA ASN A 95 -0.30 -22.64 0.47
C ASN A 95 -0.53 -24.14 0.65
N LEU A 96 0.52 -24.96 0.59
CA LEU A 96 0.44 -26.41 0.77
C LEU A 96 0.70 -26.81 2.24
N GLU A 97 1.72 -26.22 2.83
CA GLU A 97 2.19 -26.58 4.18
C GLU A 97 1.19 -26.19 5.28
N LEU A 98 0.47 -25.08 5.09
CA LEU A 98 -0.55 -24.63 6.03
C LEU A 98 -1.90 -25.35 5.92
N VAL A 99 -2.11 -26.23 4.91
CA VAL A 99 -3.41 -26.89 4.70
C VAL A 99 -3.91 -27.60 5.96
N GLN A 100 -3.02 -28.26 6.69
CA GLN A 100 -3.34 -29.01 7.92
C GLN A 100 -3.07 -28.18 9.20
N ALA A 101 -2.62 -26.93 9.07
CA ALA A 101 -2.30 -26.13 10.26
C ALA A 101 -3.57 -25.61 10.94
N GLU A 102 -3.61 -25.70 12.27
CA GLU A 102 -4.65 -25.06 13.04
C GLU A 102 -4.63 -23.55 12.87
N ARG A 103 -5.81 -22.94 12.76
CA ARG A 103 -5.97 -21.49 12.63
C ARG A 103 -5.16 -20.90 11.46
N ARG A 104 -5.00 -21.66 10.38
CA ARG A 104 -4.17 -21.31 9.21
C ARG A 104 -4.53 -19.96 8.58
N GLU A 105 -5.80 -19.54 8.67
CA GLU A 105 -6.28 -18.27 8.13
C GLU A 105 -5.84 -17.06 8.98
N PHE A 106 -5.40 -17.28 10.20
CA PHE A 106 -5.06 -16.25 11.19
C PHE A 106 -3.56 -16.08 11.42
N ARG A 107 -2.72 -16.88 10.75
CA ARG A 107 -1.26 -16.90 10.96
C ARG A 107 -0.62 -15.53 10.80
N LEU A 108 -0.94 -14.82 9.72
CA LEU A 108 -0.36 -13.50 9.47
C LEU A 108 -0.88 -12.46 10.48
N ARG A 109 -2.17 -12.49 10.82
CA ARG A 109 -2.74 -11.60 11.83
C ARG A 109 -2.06 -11.77 13.18
N ASP A 110 -1.90 -13.01 13.61
CA ASP A 110 -1.31 -13.32 14.92
C ASP A 110 0.19 -12.96 14.92
N ALA A 111 0.93 -13.18 13.82
CA ALA A 111 2.33 -12.78 13.66
C ALA A 111 2.52 -11.25 13.64
N LEU A 112 1.58 -10.48 13.07
CA LEU A 112 1.68 -9.02 12.99
C LEU A 112 1.21 -8.31 14.27
N ALA A 113 0.52 -9.01 15.18
CA ALA A 113 -0.04 -8.40 16.39
C ALA A 113 0.99 -7.57 17.21
N PRO A 114 2.23 -8.06 17.46
CA PRO A 114 3.24 -7.30 18.20
C PRO A 114 3.68 -6.00 17.51
N LEU A 115 3.57 -5.93 16.19
CA LEU A 115 4.01 -4.76 15.40
C LEU A 115 2.95 -3.67 15.26
N ARG A 116 1.69 -3.94 15.59
CA ARG A 116 0.59 -2.98 15.39
C ARG A 116 0.72 -1.69 16.21
N ASP A 117 1.42 -1.73 17.33
CA ASP A 117 1.65 -0.52 18.14
C ASP A 117 2.96 0.20 17.73
N ARG A 118 3.81 -0.47 16.96
CA ARG A 118 5.06 0.10 16.47
C ARG A 118 4.87 0.92 15.18
N PHE A 119 3.96 0.49 14.31
CA PHE A 119 3.72 1.14 13.02
C PHE A 119 2.33 1.76 12.98
N ALA A 120 2.25 3.03 12.54
CA ALA A 120 0.97 3.70 12.34
C ALA A 120 0.21 3.10 11.13
N TYR A 121 0.96 2.63 10.11
CA TYR A 121 0.42 1.95 8.94
C TYR A 121 1.22 0.68 8.62
N VAL A 122 0.51 -0.38 8.30
CA VAL A 122 1.04 -1.61 7.67
C VAL A 122 0.37 -1.75 6.32
N VAL A 123 1.11 -1.63 5.23
CA VAL A 123 0.62 -1.83 3.85
C VAL A 123 1.07 -3.22 3.40
N MET A 124 0.14 -4.07 2.97
CA MET A 124 0.43 -5.43 2.51
C MET A 124 0.24 -5.52 1.00
N ASP A 125 1.30 -5.94 0.28
CA ASP A 125 1.22 -6.28 -1.15
C ASP A 125 0.72 -7.71 -1.31
N CYS A 126 -0.46 -7.89 -1.90
CA CYS A 126 -1.10 -9.20 -2.04
C CYS A 126 -0.88 -9.80 -3.43
N PRO A 127 -0.71 -11.13 -3.56
CA PRO A 127 -0.66 -11.81 -4.84
C PRO A 127 -2.00 -11.68 -5.60
N PRO A 128 -2.01 -11.97 -6.92
CA PRO A 128 -3.25 -11.90 -7.71
C PRO A 128 -4.22 -13.06 -7.47
N ALA A 129 -3.78 -14.14 -6.81
CA ALA A 129 -4.63 -15.29 -6.50
C ALA A 129 -5.45 -15.06 -5.22
N LEU A 130 -6.68 -15.56 -5.16
CA LEU A 130 -7.47 -15.66 -3.93
C LEU A 130 -7.19 -16.99 -3.23
N ASP A 131 -5.95 -17.23 -2.88
CA ASP A 131 -5.46 -18.40 -2.16
C ASP A 131 -5.30 -18.12 -0.65
N LEU A 132 -4.68 -19.05 0.07
CA LEU A 132 -4.49 -18.94 1.51
C LEU A 132 -3.60 -17.74 1.91
N LEU A 133 -2.68 -17.31 1.03
CA LEU A 133 -1.84 -16.12 1.28
C LEU A 133 -2.69 -14.85 1.29
N THR A 134 -3.51 -14.66 0.25
CA THR A 134 -4.44 -13.52 0.18
C THR A 134 -5.46 -13.58 1.30
N LEU A 135 -5.97 -14.77 1.64
CA LEU A 135 -6.88 -14.95 2.77
C LEU A 135 -6.24 -14.50 4.08
N ASN A 136 -4.99 -14.88 4.36
CA ASN A 136 -4.25 -14.43 5.54
C ASN A 136 -4.07 -12.91 5.56
N ALA A 137 -3.75 -12.29 4.43
CA ALA A 137 -3.63 -10.85 4.34
C ALA A 137 -4.97 -10.13 4.64
N LEU A 138 -6.08 -10.60 4.08
CA LEU A 138 -7.41 -10.02 4.31
C LEU A 138 -7.91 -10.25 5.74
N VAL A 139 -7.58 -11.38 6.36
CA VAL A 139 -7.91 -11.67 7.77
C VAL A 139 -7.09 -10.79 8.72
N ALA A 140 -5.86 -10.43 8.35
CA ALA A 140 -5.00 -9.53 9.13
C ALA A 140 -5.33 -8.04 8.94
N ALA A 141 -6.00 -7.68 7.83
CA ALA A 141 -6.25 -6.30 7.44
C ALA A 141 -7.43 -5.66 8.20
N ASP A 142 -7.36 -4.36 8.42
CA ASP A 142 -8.49 -3.52 8.84
C ASP A 142 -9.29 -3.04 7.61
N ALA A 143 -8.58 -2.84 6.48
CA ALA A 143 -9.22 -2.39 5.24
C ALA A 143 -8.49 -2.90 3.99
N VAL A 144 -9.20 -2.87 2.86
CA VAL A 144 -8.68 -3.26 1.54
C VAL A 144 -8.69 -2.07 0.60
N LEU A 145 -7.53 -1.72 0.04
CA LEU A 145 -7.41 -0.81 -1.10
C LEU A 145 -7.36 -1.64 -2.38
N ILE A 146 -8.18 -1.29 -3.35
CA ILE A 146 -8.37 -2.07 -4.57
C ILE A 146 -7.88 -1.26 -5.77
N PRO A 147 -6.63 -1.48 -6.24
CA PRO A 147 -6.16 -0.92 -7.50
C PRO A 147 -6.87 -1.61 -8.67
N MET A 148 -7.38 -0.83 -9.62
CA MET A 148 -8.01 -1.37 -10.83
C MET A 148 -7.80 -0.46 -12.04
N GLN A 149 -7.90 -1.01 -13.24
CA GLN A 149 -7.85 -0.25 -14.48
C GLN A 149 -9.27 0.08 -14.94
N ALA A 150 -9.45 1.25 -15.57
CA ALA A 150 -10.72 1.65 -16.17
C ALA A 150 -10.90 0.94 -17.54
N GLU A 151 -11.19 -0.36 -17.50
CA GLU A 151 -11.39 -1.23 -18.66
C GLU A 151 -12.83 -1.77 -18.70
N TYR A 152 -13.27 -2.25 -19.85
CA TYR A 152 -14.64 -2.71 -20.08
C TYR A 152 -15.14 -3.75 -19.05
N PHE A 153 -14.28 -4.71 -18.68
CA PHE A 153 -14.62 -5.75 -17.70
C PHE A 153 -14.24 -5.37 -16.24
N ALA A 154 -14.12 -4.09 -15.95
CA ALA A 154 -13.69 -3.63 -14.63
C ALA A 154 -14.65 -4.06 -13.51
N LEU A 155 -15.95 -3.88 -13.70
CA LEU A 155 -16.98 -4.26 -12.71
C LEU A 155 -17.12 -5.77 -12.53
N GLU A 156 -17.04 -6.53 -13.61
CA GLU A 156 -17.10 -8.00 -13.54
C GLU A 156 -15.91 -8.56 -12.76
N GLY A 157 -14.69 -8.07 -13.07
CA GLY A 157 -13.47 -8.53 -12.41
C GLY A 157 -13.35 -8.18 -10.92
N ILE A 158 -14.13 -7.21 -10.42
CA ILE A 158 -14.10 -6.84 -8.99
C ILE A 158 -15.15 -7.62 -8.18
N SER A 159 -16.22 -8.13 -8.80
CA SER A 159 -17.33 -8.79 -8.11
C SER A 159 -16.86 -9.98 -7.27
N GLU A 160 -16.00 -10.83 -7.81
CA GLU A 160 -15.46 -11.99 -7.09
C GLU A 160 -14.62 -11.60 -5.87
N LEU A 161 -13.87 -10.51 -5.97
CA LEU A 161 -13.11 -9.98 -4.83
C LEU A 161 -14.06 -9.45 -3.75
N LEU A 162 -15.11 -8.72 -4.12
CA LEU A 162 -16.09 -8.19 -3.17
C LEU A 162 -16.86 -9.33 -2.48
N ASP A 163 -17.24 -10.37 -3.21
CA ASP A 163 -17.85 -11.57 -2.64
C ASP A 163 -16.91 -12.26 -1.64
N THR A 164 -15.63 -12.33 -1.96
CA THR A 164 -14.62 -12.88 -1.04
C THR A 164 -14.46 -12.02 0.21
N ILE A 165 -14.41 -10.69 0.07
CA ILE A 165 -14.38 -9.76 1.22
C ILE A 165 -15.60 -9.98 2.11
N GLU A 166 -16.79 -10.11 1.54
CA GLU A 166 -18.02 -10.32 2.31
C GLU A 166 -18.03 -11.67 3.05
N ARG A 167 -17.53 -12.74 2.43
CA ARG A 167 -17.37 -14.05 3.10
C ARG A 167 -16.36 -13.96 4.26
N ILE A 168 -15.28 -13.22 4.10
CA ILE A 168 -14.29 -13.00 5.16
C ILE A 168 -14.92 -12.20 6.30
N ARG A 169 -15.67 -11.13 5.99
CA ARG A 169 -16.39 -10.34 6.99
C ARG A 169 -17.39 -11.15 7.80
N SER A 170 -18.12 -12.03 7.14
CA SER A 170 -19.16 -12.83 7.81
C SER A 170 -18.61 -13.93 8.74
N GLY A 171 -17.34 -14.34 8.59
CA GLY A 171 -16.81 -15.48 9.34
C GLY A 171 -15.47 -15.28 10.04
N LEU A 172 -14.52 -14.60 9.38
CA LEU A 172 -13.11 -14.57 9.82
C LEU A 172 -12.66 -13.20 10.33
N ASN A 173 -13.14 -12.11 9.72
CA ASN A 173 -12.75 -10.73 10.07
C ASN A 173 -13.93 -9.77 9.93
N PRO A 174 -14.84 -9.69 10.93
CA PRO A 174 -16.02 -8.81 10.87
C PRO A 174 -15.68 -7.30 10.74
N GLY A 175 -14.47 -6.92 11.14
CA GLY A 175 -14.00 -5.54 11.05
C GLY A 175 -13.45 -5.12 9.68
N LEU A 176 -13.29 -6.06 8.73
CA LEU A 176 -12.73 -5.75 7.42
C LEU A 176 -13.63 -4.80 6.62
N THR A 177 -13.04 -3.71 6.13
CA THR A 177 -13.76 -2.72 5.32
C THR A 177 -13.09 -2.55 3.95
N VAL A 178 -13.80 -1.98 2.98
CA VAL A 178 -13.16 -1.46 1.76
C VAL A 178 -12.70 -0.04 2.05
N GLU A 179 -11.38 0.20 1.96
CA GLU A 179 -10.78 1.52 2.07
C GLU A 179 -11.19 2.40 0.91
N GLY A 180 -10.93 1.87 -0.29
CA GLY A 180 -11.25 2.54 -1.53
C GLY A 180 -10.88 1.71 -2.74
N VAL A 181 -11.37 2.17 -3.89
CA VAL A 181 -11.00 1.69 -5.22
C VAL A 181 -10.20 2.78 -5.90
N VAL A 182 -8.95 2.51 -6.30
CA VAL A 182 -8.09 3.48 -6.97
C VAL A 182 -7.88 3.09 -8.44
N LEU A 183 -8.18 4.03 -9.35
CA LEU A 183 -7.95 3.82 -10.78
C LEU A 183 -6.47 3.98 -11.08
N THR A 184 -5.88 2.96 -11.71
CA THR A 184 -4.47 2.90 -12.09
C THR A 184 -4.31 2.88 -13.61
N MET A 185 -3.12 3.29 -14.10
CA MET A 185 -2.82 3.42 -15.53
C MET A 185 -3.90 4.21 -16.28
N PHE A 186 -4.48 5.17 -15.56
CA PHE A 186 -5.63 5.94 -16.01
C PHE A 186 -5.25 6.91 -17.14
N ASP A 187 -6.09 6.97 -18.16
CA ASP A 187 -6.02 7.96 -19.25
C ASP A 187 -7.41 8.56 -19.46
N ASP A 188 -7.58 9.78 -18.98
CA ASP A 188 -8.84 10.53 -18.99
C ASP A 188 -9.29 10.99 -20.40
N ARG A 189 -8.42 10.87 -21.41
CA ARG A 189 -8.70 11.27 -22.80
C ARG A 189 -9.60 10.29 -23.53
N THR A 190 -9.79 9.08 -22.99
CA THR A 190 -10.58 8.05 -23.66
C THR A 190 -12.04 8.05 -23.18
N ASN A 191 -12.98 7.98 -24.12
CA ASN A 191 -14.42 7.86 -23.81
C ASN A 191 -14.71 6.63 -22.94
N LEU A 192 -14.01 5.52 -23.19
CA LEU A 192 -14.16 4.29 -22.39
C LEU A 192 -13.82 4.54 -20.93
N ALA A 193 -12.67 5.17 -20.64
CA ALA A 193 -12.27 5.46 -19.26
C ALA A 193 -13.29 6.35 -18.54
N GLN A 194 -13.85 7.36 -19.23
CA GLN A 194 -14.88 8.23 -18.67
C GLN A 194 -16.17 7.45 -18.36
N GLN A 195 -16.65 6.59 -19.28
CA GLN A 195 -17.83 5.76 -19.07
C GLN A 195 -17.65 4.79 -17.92
N VAL A 196 -16.54 4.05 -17.88
CA VAL A 196 -16.23 3.11 -16.81
C VAL A 196 -16.10 3.84 -15.46
N THR A 197 -15.46 5.01 -15.43
CA THR A 197 -15.35 5.81 -14.20
C THR A 197 -16.73 6.25 -13.70
N ALA A 198 -17.64 6.65 -14.59
CA ALA A 198 -18.99 7.03 -14.21
C ALA A 198 -19.79 5.84 -13.63
N GLU A 199 -19.63 4.63 -14.19
CA GLU A 199 -20.23 3.41 -13.64
C GLU A 199 -19.64 3.04 -12.28
N LEU A 200 -18.33 3.08 -12.15
CA LEU A 200 -17.65 2.83 -10.88
C LEU A 200 -18.03 3.84 -9.80
N SER A 201 -18.20 5.11 -10.17
CA SER A 201 -18.67 6.15 -9.25
C SER A 201 -20.09 5.89 -8.74
N ARG A 202 -20.97 5.37 -9.60
CA ARG A 202 -22.33 4.99 -9.19
C ARG A 202 -22.34 3.78 -8.26
N TYR A 203 -21.43 2.81 -8.50
CA TYR A 203 -21.38 1.58 -7.73
C TYR A 203 -20.67 1.76 -6.38
N PHE A 204 -19.52 2.44 -6.37
CA PHE A 204 -18.66 2.58 -5.19
C PHE A 204 -18.92 3.86 -4.39
N GLY A 205 -19.55 4.88 -4.99
CA GLY A 205 -19.80 6.17 -4.33
C GLY A 205 -18.50 6.76 -3.76
N ASP A 206 -18.52 7.06 -2.47
CA ASP A 206 -17.38 7.64 -1.73
C ASP A 206 -16.18 6.67 -1.59
N LYS A 207 -16.35 5.39 -1.94
CA LYS A 207 -15.25 4.42 -1.96
C LYS A 207 -14.42 4.47 -3.24
N LEU A 208 -14.87 5.15 -4.29
CA LEU A 208 -14.01 5.43 -5.44
C LEU A 208 -13.07 6.58 -5.07
N CYS A 209 -11.76 6.32 -5.00
CA CYS A 209 -10.76 7.34 -4.71
C CYS A 209 -10.85 8.49 -5.71
N LYS A 210 -10.76 9.72 -5.23
CA LYS A 210 -10.69 10.92 -6.08
C LYS A 210 -9.38 10.97 -6.85
N THR A 211 -8.33 10.42 -6.24
CA THR A 211 -7.00 10.33 -6.84
C THR A 211 -6.95 9.19 -7.86
N THR A 212 -6.46 9.48 -9.05
CA THR A 212 -6.15 8.48 -10.09
C THR A 212 -4.64 8.39 -10.31
N ILE A 213 -4.15 7.19 -10.63
CA ILE A 213 -2.73 6.96 -10.94
C ILE A 213 -2.58 6.87 -12.46
N PRO A 214 -1.93 7.84 -13.11
CA PRO A 214 -1.80 7.84 -14.56
C PRO A 214 -0.84 6.76 -15.06
N ARG A 215 -0.96 6.38 -16.33
CA ARG A 215 0.09 5.62 -16.99
C ARG A 215 1.36 6.47 -17.03
N ASN A 216 2.42 6.02 -16.38
CA ASN A 216 3.66 6.78 -16.23
C ASN A 216 4.88 5.84 -16.30
N ILE A 217 5.82 6.13 -17.20
CA ILE A 217 7.01 5.32 -17.42
C ILE A 217 7.91 5.25 -16.17
N ARG A 218 7.96 6.33 -15.37
CA ARG A 218 8.77 6.39 -14.15
C ARG A 218 8.32 5.38 -13.09
N LEU A 219 7.02 5.10 -13.04
CA LEU A 219 6.47 4.04 -12.17
C LEU A 219 6.92 2.64 -12.60
N ALA A 220 7.14 2.42 -13.90
CA ALA A 220 7.63 1.14 -14.42
C ALA A 220 9.16 1.01 -14.27
N GLU A 221 9.90 2.10 -14.39
CA GLU A 221 11.37 2.12 -14.31
C GLU A 221 11.87 2.04 -12.84
N ALA A 222 11.23 2.76 -11.92
CA ALA A 222 11.68 2.89 -10.53
C ALA A 222 12.00 1.55 -9.84
N PRO A 223 11.19 0.48 -9.97
CA PRO A 223 11.49 -0.83 -9.37
C PRO A 223 12.77 -1.47 -9.90
N SER A 224 13.16 -1.22 -11.18
CA SER A 224 14.42 -1.74 -11.74
C SER A 224 15.66 -1.10 -11.10
N HIS A 225 15.47 0.04 -10.45
CA HIS A 225 16.49 0.73 -9.65
C HIS A 225 16.35 0.47 -8.15
N GLY A 226 15.44 -0.43 -7.74
CA GLY A 226 15.20 -0.76 -6.34
C GLY A 226 14.68 0.41 -5.50
N LYS A 227 13.93 1.33 -6.10
CA LYS A 227 13.49 2.58 -5.46
C LYS A 227 12.01 2.84 -5.68
N PRO A 228 11.28 3.34 -4.66
CA PRO A 228 9.97 3.92 -4.90
C PRO A 228 10.09 5.15 -5.81
N VAL A 229 9.04 5.44 -6.58
CA VAL A 229 9.06 6.55 -7.55
C VAL A 229 9.37 7.91 -6.91
N LEU A 230 8.97 8.10 -5.66
CA LEU A 230 9.25 9.31 -4.88
C LEU A 230 10.77 9.59 -4.76
N ILE A 231 11.59 8.55 -4.64
CA ILE A 231 13.06 8.67 -4.59
C ILE A 231 13.64 8.68 -6.00
N TYR A 232 13.09 7.89 -6.92
CA TYR A 232 13.58 7.76 -8.29
C TYR A 232 13.39 9.04 -9.10
N ASP A 233 12.15 9.56 -9.13
CA ASP A 233 11.82 10.81 -9.83
C ASP A 233 10.72 11.58 -9.08
N VAL A 234 11.13 12.46 -8.18
CA VAL A 234 10.26 13.26 -7.32
C VAL A 234 9.31 14.19 -8.10
N ARG A 235 9.65 14.54 -9.36
CA ARG A 235 8.86 15.46 -10.18
C ARG A 235 7.89 14.76 -11.12
N SER A 236 7.88 13.42 -11.13
CA SER A 236 7.00 12.70 -12.02
C SER A 236 5.54 12.81 -11.59
N ARG A 237 4.64 12.73 -12.57
CA ARG A 237 3.19 12.68 -12.29
C ARG A 237 2.83 11.46 -11.44
N GLY A 238 3.57 10.35 -11.59
CA GLY A 238 3.40 9.16 -10.77
C GLY A 238 3.66 9.44 -9.29
N THR A 239 4.74 10.16 -8.96
CA THR A 239 5.04 10.59 -7.60
C THR A 239 3.95 11.48 -7.04
N GLU A 240 3.53 12.48 -7.80
CA GLU A 240 2.47 13.39 -7.39
C GLU A 240 1.17 12.66 -7.06
N SER A 241 0.75 11.72 -7.92
CA SER A 241 -0.47 10.96 -7.73
C SER A 241 -0.41 10.08 -6.48
N TYR A 242 0.71 9.41 -6.19
CA TYR A 242 0.83 8.61 -4.97
C TYR A 242 0.91 9.46 -3.70
N ILE A 243 1.47 10.65 -3.75
CA ILE A 243 1.39 11.61 -2.64
C ILE A 243 -0.06 12.04 -2.39
N GLN A 244 -0.84 12.32 -3.44
CA GLN A 244 -2.26 12.66 -3.30
C GLN A 244 -3.07 11.47 -2.75
N LEU A 245 -2.83 10.25 -3.25
CA LEU A 245 -3.47 9.05 -2.73
C LEU A 245 -3.14 8.84 -1.24
N ALA A 246 -1.89 9.03 -0.84
CA ALA A 246 -1.50 8.94 0.58
C ALA A 246 -2.24 9.97 1.45
N LYS A 247 -2.38 11.21 0.97
CA LYS A 247 -3.17 12.24 1.68
C LYS A 247 -4.64 11.86 1.81
N GLU A 248 -5.23 11.31 0.74
CA GLU A 248 -6.61 10.85 0.74
C GLU A 248 -6.82 9.73 1.77
N ILE A 249 -5.96 8.71 1.78
CA ILE A 249 -6.01 7.59 2.74
C ILE A 249 -5.78 8.06 4.18
N LEU A 250 -4.82 8.95 4.42
CA LEU A 250 -4.56 9.52 5.74
C LEU A 250 -5.74 10.38 6.21
N GLY A 251 -6.38 11.12 5.31
CA GLY A 251 -7.58 11.93 5.60
C GLY A 251 -8.79 11.11 6.02
N HIS A 252 -8.95 9.88 5.51
CA HIS A 252 -10.02 8.96 5.94
C HIS A 252 -9.82 8.44 7.36
N THR A 253 -8.57 8.41 7.84
CA THR A 253 -8.22 7.83 9.15
C THR A 253 -8.17 8.88 10.25
N MET A 254 -7.75 10.09 9.91
CA MET A 254 -7.70 11.23 10.84
C MET A 254 -9.00 12.05 10.67
N ASN A 255 -9.85 12.07 11.68
CA ASN A 255 -10.85 13.12 11.78
C ASN A 255 -10.11 14.46 11.70
N VAL A 256 -10.54 15.37 10.84
CA VAL A 256 -9.89 16.67 10.55
C VAL A 256 -9.56 17.50 11.81
N GLN A 257 -10.16 17.17 12.95
CA GLN A 257 -9.94 17.82 14.25
C GLN A 257 -8.71 17.30 15.02
N GLU A 258 -8.09 16.17 14.61
CA GLU A 258 -6.94 15.57 15.28
C GLU A 258 -5.64 15.69 14.49
N MET A 259 -5.63 16.39 13.36
CA MET A 259 -4.35 16.73 12.72
C MET A 259 -3.59 17.64 13.71
N PRO A 260 -2.42 17.19 14.23
CA PRO A 260 -1.59 18.11 14.97
C PRO A 260 -1.34 19.32 14.06
N ALA A 261 -1.70 20.50 14.52
CA ALA A 261 -1.29 21.72 13.86
C ALA A 261 0.21 21.57 13.62
N LEU A 262 0.64 21.61 12.35
CA LEU A 262 2.06 21.55 12.00
C LEU A 262 2.71 22.60 12.88
N ALA A 263 3.46 22.13 13.89
CA ALA A 263 4.11 23.00 14.85
C ALA A 263 4.87 24.04 14.04
N GLU A 264 4.59 25.31 14.29
CA GLU A 264 5.40 26.41 13.81
C GLU A 264 6.81 26.09 14.24
N VAL A 265 7.63 25.63 13.31
CA VAL A 265 9.05 25.37 13.52
C VAL A 265 9.69 26.73 13.70
N GLY A 266 9.87 27.11 14.97
CA GLY A 266 10.75 28.19 15.33
C GLY A 266 12.14 27.92 14.79
N GLU A 267 12.68 28.96 14.20
CA GLU A 267 14.05 29.26 13.86
C GLU A 267 14.99 28.17 13.36
N GLU A 268 15.47 28.43 12.18
CA GLU A 268 16.48 27.77 11.37
C GLU A 268 17.67 27.21 12.17
N LYS A 269 17.74 25.88 12.28
CA LYS A 269 19.03 25.18 12.28
C LYS A 269 19.28 24.67 10.87
N GLN A 270 20.34 25.18 10.24
CA GLN A 270 20.81 24.77 8.93
C GLN A 270 20.97 23.26 8.84
N VAL A 271 20.06 22.59 8.13
CA VAL A 271 20.19 21.18 7.76
C VAL A 271 20.99 21.12 6.47
N VAL A 272 22.31 21.06 6.59
CA VAL A 272 23.26 21.12 5.47
C VAL A 272 23.24 19.88 4.59
N ASN A 273 22.54 18.77 4.95
CA ASN A 273 22.55 17.52 4.17
C ASN A 273 21.21 16.78 4.07
N ALA A 274 20.09 17.50 4.01
CA ALA A 274 18.81 16.83 3.77
C ALA A 274 18.71 16.37 2.30
N PRO A 275 18.26 15.11 2.02
CA PRO A 275 18.02 14.63 0.67
C PRO A 275 17.13 15.60 -0.12
N ARG A 276 17.38 15.72 -1.42
CA ARG A 276 16.73 16.69 -2.31
C ARG A 276 15.19 16.62 -2.29
N TRP A 277 14.61 15.44 -2.05
CA TRP A 277 13.17 15.21 -1.93
C TRP A 277 12.58 15.76 -0.61
N LYS A 278 13.29 15.72 0.53
CA LYS A 278 12.85 16.33 1.80
C LYS A 278 12.71 17.86 1.66
N ARG A 279 13.63 18.49 0.92
CA ARG A 279 13.59 19.93 0.64
C ARG A 279 12.42 20.30 -0.26
N TRP A 280 12.16 19.50 -1.31
CA TRP A 280 11.04 19.68 -2.23
C TRP A 280 9.68 19.52 -1.52
N MET A 281 9.53 18.53 -0.64
CA MET A 281 8.30 18.35 0.15
C MET A 281 8.04 19.55 1.07
N LYS A 282 9.07 20.12 1.72
CA LYS A 282 8.93 21.33 2.52
C LYS A 282 8.52 22.55 1.69
N GLU A 283 9.10 22.75 0.53
CA GLU A 283 8.77 23.87 -0.37
C GLU A 283 7.34 23.74 -0.91
N ARG A 284 6.91 22.55 -1.28
CA ARG A 284 5.58 22.30 -1.81
C ARG A 284 4.46 22.39 -0.75
N ASN A 285 4.72 21.98 0.48
CA ASN A 285 3.80 22.19 1.59
C ASN A 285 3.58 23.68 1.88
N LYS A 286 4.61 24.54 1.71
CA LYS A 286 4.46 26.00 1.80
C LYS A 286 3.54 26.56 0.70
N LEU A 287 3.66 26.07 -0.53
CA LEU A 287 2.82 26.50 -1.67
C LEU A 287 1.35 26.10 -1.52
N ILE A 288 1.08 24.91 -0.98
CA ILE A 288 -0.30 24.43 -0.74
C ILE A 288 -0.98 25.18 0.41
N THR A 289 -0.23 25.63 1.40
CA THR A 289 -0.76 26.42 2.53
C THR A 289 -1.13 27.87 2.11
N ILE A 290 -0.51 28.40 1.05
CA ILE A 290 -0.84 29.74 0.50
C ILE A 290 -2.16 29.67 -0.29
N ASP A 291 -2.40 28.60 -1.05
CA ASP A 291 -3.60 28.44 -1.91
C ASP A 291 -4.91 28.19 -1.10
N LEU A 292 -4.81 27.78 0.17
CA LEU A 292 -5.95 27.58 1.07
C LEU A 292 -6.32 28.82 1.88
N LYS A 293 -5.51 29.89 1.85
CA LYS A 293 -5.80 31.17 2.54
C LYS A 293 -6.44 32.21 1.65
N ASP A 294 -6.46 31.98 0.33
CA ASP A 294 -7.03 32.92 -0.66
C ASP A 294 -8.35 32.42 -1.29
N ARG A 295 -9.07 31.53 -0.61
CA ARG A 295 -10.43 31.13 -0.99
C ARG A 295 -11.41 31.27 0.15
#